data_5b0f9d7dc9ca4c93802af336e67e5bb8
#
_entry.id   5b0f9d7dc9ca4c93802af336e67e5bb8
#
_cell.length_a   1.000
_cell.length_b   1.000
_cell.length_c   1.000
_cell.angle_alpha   90.00
_cell.angle_beta   90.00
_cell.angle_gamma   90.00
#
_symmetry.space_group_name_H-M   'P 1'
#
loop_
_entity.id
_entity.type
_entity.pdbx_description
1 polymer ?
#
loop_
_entity_poly.entity_id
_entity_poly.type
_entity_poly.pdbx_seq_one_letter_code
_entity_poly.pdbx_strand_id
1 'polypeptide(L)'
;MGAPATRTVGLVMNVLGPRKATRRVERAAEEASAEGWLRHRIGRRTGARDRAREQAVAQRETELAAGHALVQFAGYVTVSVPAEQGIGELNNAFGRVQAVALAAGLRLERMPGEQQEGLTYTLPLCRGLA
;
A
#
# COMPACT_ATOMS: atom_id res chain seq x y z
N MET A 1 -30.12 -1.44 20.23
CA MET A 1 -28.70 -1.12 20.00
C MET A 1 -28.16 -2.10 18.96
N GLY A 2 -27.84 -1.65 17.73
CA GLY A 2 -27.32 -2.54 16.69
C GLY A 2 -25.90 -3.02 17.05
N ALA A 3 -25.55 -4.23 16.60
CA ALA A 3 -24.19 -4.74 16.78
C ALA A 3 -23.17 -3.82 16.09
N PRO A 4 -21.99 -3.60 16.68
CA PRO A 4 -20.99 -2.72 16.09
C PRO A 4 -20.45 -3.31 14.77
N ALA A 5 -20.02 -2.43 13.86
CA ALA A 5 -19.33 -2.86 12.64
C ALA A 5 -18.05 -3.63 12.98
N THR A 6 -17.89 -4.81 12.40
CA THR A 6 -16.66 -5.61 12.52
C THR A 6 -15.64 -5.16 11.50
N ARG A 7 -14.38 -5.10 11.92
CA ARG A 7 -13.25 -4.75 11.06
C ARG A 7 -12.19 -5.83 11.18
N THR A 8 -11.79 -6.38 10.03
CA THR A 8 -10.71 -7.35 9.97
C THR A 8 -9.57 -6.76 9.15
N VAL A 9 -8.35 -6.78 9.67
CA VAL A 9 -7.16 -6.30 8.99
C VAL A 9 -6.27 -7.49 8.69
N GLY A 10 -5.93 -7.65 7.42
CA GLY A 10 -4.96 -8.62 6.95
C GLY A 10 -3.71 -7.91 6.43
N LEU A 11 -2.54 -8.38 6.82
CA LEU A 11 -1.26 -7.92 6.30
C LEU A 11 -0.49 -9.13 5.76
N VAL A 12 -0.26 -9.13 4.46
CA VAL A 12 0.54 -10.17 3.79
C VAL A 12 1.91 -9.59 3.48
N MET A 13 2.96 -10.29 3.88
CA MET A 13 4.34 -9.89 3.65
C MET A 13 5.06 -10.97 2.84
N ASN A 14 5.88 -10.54 1.89
CA ASN A 14 6.75 -11.42 1.11
C ASN A 14 8.16 -10.86 1.09
N VAL A 15 9.13 -11.66 1.49
CA VAL A 15 10.54 -11.31 1.42
C VAL A 15 11.04 -11.63 0.01
N LEU A 16 11.48 -10.60 -0.71
CA LEU A 16 11.99 -10.78 -2.06
C LEU A 16 13.41 -11.37 -2.01
N GLY A 17 13.62 -12.42 -2.81
CA GLY A 17 14.95 -12.98 -2.98
C GLY A 17 15.92 -11.94 -3.58
N PRO A 18 17.24 -12.05 -3.32
CA PRO A 18 18.24 -11.02 -3.66
C PRO A 18 18.15 -10.52 -5.11
N ARG A 19 18.07 -11.42 -6.08
CA ARG A 19 17.98 -11.06 -7.51
C ARG A 19 16.73 -10.23 -7.85
N LYS A 20 15.58 -10.56 -7.24
CA LYS A 20 14.33 -9.80 -7.46
C LYS A 20 14.39 -8.46 -6.74
N ALA A 21 14.97 -8.41 -5.55
CA ALA A 21 15.15 -7.21 -4.78
C ALA A 21 16.04 -6.20 -5.55
N THR A 22 17.21 -6.62 -6.03
CA THR A 22 18.12 -5.79 -6.82
C THR A 22 17.44 -5.22 -8.05
N ARG A 23 16.80 -6.05 -8.87
CA ARG A 23 16.10 -5.58 -10.08
C ARG A 23 14.98 -4.58 -9.76
N ARG A 24 14.31 -4.73 -8.63
CA ARG A 24 13.22 -3.82 -8.26
C ARG A 24 13.74 -2.46 -7.79
N VAL A 25 14.84 -2.44 -7.07
CA VAL A 25 15.51 -1.20 -6.64
C VAL A 25 16.13 -0.49 -7.83
N GLU A 26 16.82 -1.20 -8.73
CA GLU A 26 17.39 -0.66 -9.97
C GLU A 26 16.30 0.01 -10.84
N ARG A 27 15.16 -0.66 -11.07
CA ARG A 27 14.04 -0.06 -11.81
C ARG A 27 13.49 1.20 -11.14
N ALA A 28 13.36 1.19 -9.81
CA ALA A 28 12.90 2.37 -9.08
C ALA A 28 13.90 3.54 -9.19
N ALA A 29 15.20 3.25 -9.22
CA ALA A 29 16.25 4.26 -9.43
C ALA A 29 16.22 4.82 -10.86
N GLU A 30 16.05 3.96 -11.87
CA GLU A 30 15.90 4.36 -13.28
C GLU A 30 14.67 5.25 -13.48
N GLU A 31 13.51 4.86 -12.92
CA GLU A 31 12.27 5.65 -12.98
C GLU A 31 12.44 7.01 -12.30
N ALA A 32 13.04 7.06 -11.11
CA ALA A 32 13.30 8.32 -10.40
C ALA A 32 14.24 9.23 -11.19
N SER A 33 15.28 8.68 -11.80
CA SER A 33 16.24 9.41 -12.63
C SER A 33 15.58 9.95 -13.91
N ALA A 34 14.80 9.14 -14.60
CA ALA A 34 14.08 9.53 -15.80
C ALA A 34 13.07 10.67 -15.53
N GLU A 35 12.30 10.55 -14.43
CA GLU A 35 11.38 11.60 -14.00
C GLU A 35 12.14 12.90 -13.60
N GLY A 36 13.31 12.79 -12.97
CA GLY A 36 14.16 13.91 -12.61
C GLY A 36 14.66 14.66 -13.85
N TRP A 37 15.17 13.92 -14.85
CA TRP A 37 15.66 14.48 -16.11
C TRP A 37 14.53 15.20 -16.90
N LEU A 38 13.33 14.58 -16.99
CA LEU A 38 12.19 15.18 -17.68
C LEU A 38 11.74 16.48 -17.01
N ARG A 39 11.70 16.53 -15.68
CA ARG A 39 11.34 17.72 -14.90
C ARG A 39 12.37 18.84 -15.07
N HIS A 40 13.65 18.51 -15.06
CA HIS A 40 14.73 19.47 -15.30
C HIS A 40 14.61 20.12 -16.70
N ARG A 41 14.28 19.31 -17.72
CA ARG A 41 14.10 19.77 -19.09
C ARG A 41 12.87 20.70 -19.25
N ILE A 42 11.83 20.50 -18.45
CA ILE A 42 10.59 21.32 -18.48
C ILE A 42 10.72 22.54 -17.53
N GLY A 43 11.85 22.74 -16.86
CA GLY A 43 12.08 23.87 -15.94
C GLY A 43 11.25 23.80 -14.65
N ARG A 44 10.72 22.64 -14.29
CA ARG A 44 9.94 22.45 -13.05
C ARG A 44 10.86 22.28 -11.85
N ARG A 45 10.66 23.08 -10.81
CA ARG A 45 11.42 22.97 -9.56
C ARG A 45 11.17 21.64 -8.88
N THR A 46 12.24 20.97 -8.45
CA THR A 46 12.19 19.75 -7.65
C THR A 46 11.59 20.05 -6.27
N GLY A 47 10.42 19.51 -5.98
CA GLY A 47 9.74 19.69 -4.70
C GLY A 47 10.42 18.91 -3.56
N ALA A 48 10.09 19.24 -2.31
CA ALA A 48 10.59 18.52 -1.14
C ALA A 48 10.20 17.03 -1.17
N ARG A 49 9.01 16.71 -1.70
CA ARG A 49 8.54 15.31 -1.86
C ARG A 49 9.39 14.51 -2.87
N ASP A 50 9.83 15.13 -3.94
CA ASP A 50 10.65 14.48 -4.96
C ASP A 50 12.03 14.17 -4.41
N ARG A 51 12.65 15.11 -3.70
CA ARG A 51 13.92 14.91 -3.00
C ARG A 51 13.83 13.80 -1.95
N ALA A 52 12.76 13.76 -1.17
CA ALA A 52 12.54 12.68 -0.21
C ALA A 52 12.39 11.31 -0.88
N ARG A 53 11.75 11.25 -2.06
CA ARG A 53 11.61 10.02 -2.85
C ARG A 53 12.96 9.54 -3.40
N GLU A 54 13.77 10.44 -3.96
CA GLU A 54 15.12 10.14 -4.45
C GLU A 54 16.01 9.65 -3.31
N GLN A 55 15.99 10.30 -2.16
CA GLN A 55 16.73 9.88 -0.98
C GLN A 55 16.28 8.50 -0.48
N ALA A 56 14.98 8.23 -0.47
CA ALA A 56 14.44 6.92 -0.06
C ALA A 56 14.87 5.78 -1.01
N VAL A 57 15.01 6.07 -2.31
CA VAL A 57 15.53 5.08 -3.29
C VAL A 57 17.02 4.83 -3.02
N ALA A 58 17.84 5.86 -2.90
CA ALA A 58 19.28 5.74 -2.62
C ALA A 58 19.55 5.02 -1.29
N GLN A 59 18.75 5.28 -0.27
CA GLN A 59 18.85 4.58 1.00
C GLN A 59 18.54 3.09 0.85
N ARG A 60 17.51 2.72 0.09
CA ARG A 60 17.20 1.29 -0.18
C ARG A 60 18.30 0.57 -0.93
N GLU A 61 18.97 1.22 -1.87
CA GLU A 61 20.14 0.67 -2.55
C GLU A 61 21.26 0.37 -1.56
N THR A 62 21.55 1.32 -0.67
CA THR A 62 22.58 1.17 0.36
C THR A 62 22.23 0.04 1.34
N GLU A 63 20.98 -0.04 1.79
CA GLU A 63 20.51 -1.09 2.70
C GLU A 63 20.55 -2.47 2.04
N LEU A 64 20.19 -2.56 0.76
CA LEU A 64 20.28 -3.81 0.01
C LEU A 64 21.73 -4.26 -0.19
N ALA A 65 22.64 -3.32 -0.49
CA ALA A 65 24.08 -3.59 -0.58
C ALA A 65 24.68 -4.03 0.75
N ALA A 66 24.13 -3.54 1.87
CA ALA A 66 24.50 -3.97 3.22
C ALA A 66 23.90 -5.35 3.61
N GLY A 67 23.18 -6.01 2.70
CA GLY A 67 22.60 -7.35 2.93
C GLY A 67 21.21 -7.35 3.54
N HIS A 68 20.54 -6.20 3.64
CA HIS A 68 19.16 -6.13 4.11
C HIS A 68 18.21 -6.74 3.08
N ALA A 69 17.16 -7.39 3.55
CA ALA A 69 16.12 -7.96 2.68
C ALA A 69 15.10 -6.91 2.30
N LEU A 70 14.68 -6.92 1.02
CA LEU A 70 13.54 -6.12 0.57
C LEU A 70 12.24 -6.89 0.84
N VAL A 71 11.34 -6.28 1.61
CA VAL A 71 10.03 -6.84 1.93
C VAL A 71 8.96 -6.12 1.12
N GLN A 72 8.15 -6.90 0.42
CA GLN A 72 6.91 -6.44 -0.20
C GLN A 72 5.75 -6.77 0.74
N PHE A 73 4.83 -5.85 0.92
CA PHE A 73 3.63 -6.10 1.72
C PHE A 73 2.39 -5.56 1.02
N ALA A 74 1.26 -6.21 1.29
CA ALA A 74 -0.08 -5.74 0.94
C ALA A 74 -0.96 -5.78 2.19
N GLY A 75 -1.73 -4.73 2.41
CA GLY A 75 -2.68 -4.63 3.50
C GLY A 75 -4.11 -4.63 2.97
N TYR A 76 -4.97 -5.40 3.63
CA TYR A 76 -6.39 -5.50 3.32
C TYR A 76 -7.21 -5.19 4.56
N VAL A 77 -8.30 -4.47 4.37
CA VAL A 77 -9.25 -4.17 5.44
C VAL A 77 -10.64 -4.59 4.99
N THR A 78 -11.23 -5.52 5.70
CA THR A 78 -12.63 -5.90 5.52
C THR A 78 -13.48 -5.22 6.57
N VAL A 79 -14.56 -4.58 6.14
CA VAL A 79 -15.58 -3.97 7.02
C VAL A 79 -16.88 -4.70 6.78
N SER A 80 -17.48 -5.21 7.85
CA SER A 80 -18.79 -5.88 7.80
C SER A 80 -19.72 -5.31 8.86
N VAL A 81 -20.99 -5.26 8.51
CA VAL A 81 -22.10 -4.89 9.40
C VAL A 81 -23.18 -5.95 9.32
N PRO A 82 -23.99 -6.16 10.37
CA PRO A 82 -25.15 -7.01 10.30
C PRO A 82 -26.09 -6.61 9.16
N ALA A 83 -26.69 -7.58 8.49
CA ALA A 83 -27.51 -7.35 7.30
C ALA A 83 -28.68 -6.39 7.57
N GLU A 84 -29.26 -6.42 8.76
CA GLU A 84 -30.36 -5.57 9.21
C GLU A 84 -29.97 -4.08 9.28
N GLN A 85 -28.70 -3.73 9.37
CA GLN A 85 -28.24 -2.34 9.38
C GLN A 85 -28.12 -1.74 7.98
N GLY A 86 -28.12 -2.58 6.96
CA GLY A 86 -28.16 -2.18 5.57
C GLY A 86 -26.89 -1.50 5.05
N ILE A 87 -26.96 -1.15 3.76
CA ILE A 87 -25.81 -0.58 3.03
C ILE A 87 -25.38 0.82 3.52
N GLY A 88 -26.31 1.57 4.10
CA GLY A 88 -26.02 2.90 4.64
C GLY A 88 -25.01 2.85 5.78
N GLU A 89 -25.23 1.95 6.75
CA GLU A 89 -24.28 1.80 7.86
C GLU A 89 -22.94 1.20 7.41
N LEU A 90 -22.95 0.30 6.42
CA LEU A 90 -21.72 -0.19 5.82
C LEU A 90 -20.87 0.94 5.21
N ASN A 91 -21.53 1.86 4.47
CA ASN A 91 -20.84 3.01 3.89
C ASN A 91 -20.32 3.97 4.96
N ASN A 92 -21.06 4.21 6.03
CA ASN A 92 -20.64 5.01 7.17
C ASN A 92 -19.42 4.38 7.87
N ALA A 93 -19.47 3.07 8.12
CA ALA A 93 -18.38 2.33 8.75
C ALA A 93 -17.10 2.36 7.87
N PHE A 94 -17.26 2.21 6.55
CA PHE A 94 -16.15 2.34 5.60
C PHE A 94 -15.56 3.76 5.61
N GLY A 95 -16.41 4.80 5.57
CA GLY A 95 -15.98 6.20 5.62
C GLY A 95 -15.14 6.51 6.86
N ARG A 96 -15.52 5.98 8.03
CA ARG A 96 -14.72 6.10 9.26
C ARG A 96 -13.35 5.44 9.14
N VAL A 97 -13.28 4.24 8.56
CA VAL A 97 -11.99 3.54 8.33
C VAL A 97 -11.12 4.31 7.36
N GLN A 98 -11.71 4.80 6.27
CA GLN A 98 -10.98 5.59 5.26
C GLN A 98 -10.43 6.90 5.84
N ALA A 99 -11.18 7.60 6.69
CA ALA A 99 -10.74 8.83 7.35
C ALA A 99 -9.54 8.57 8.29
N VAL A 100 -9.58 7.49 9.07
CA VAL A 100 -8.48 7.10 9.96
C VAL A 100 -7.24 6.71 9.16
N ALA A 101 -7.41 5.93 8.09
CA ALA A 101 -6.31 5.54 7.22
C ALA A 101 -5.64 6.77 6.57
N LEU A 102 -6.46 7.71 6.07
CA LEU A 102 -5.96 8.94 5.47
C LEU A 102 -5.18 9.80 6.48
N ALA A 103 -5.66 9.91 7.72
CA ALA A 103 -4.96 10.61 8.79
C ALA A 103 -3.61 9.95 9.13
N ALA A 104 -3.50 8.62 8.96
CA ALA A 104 -2.26 7.88 9.10
C ALA A 104 -1.36 7.91 7.83
N GLY A 105 -1.74 8.67 6.79
CA GLY A 105 -1.00 8.73 5.53
C GLY A 105 -1.20 7.53 4.61
N LEU A 106 -2.20 6.69 4.88
CA LEU A 106 -2.54 5.53 4.07
C LEU A 106 -3.71 5.83 3.14
N ARG A 107 -3.62 5.36 1.90
CA ARG A 107 -4.72 5.43 0.94
C ARG A 107 -5.33 4.05 0.78
N LEU A 108 -6.62 3.95 1.06
CA LEU A 108 -7.40 2.73 0.85
C LEU A 108 -8.17 2.82 -0.46
N GLU A 109 -8.13 1.76 -1.25
CA GLU A 109 -8.92 1.59 -2.46
C GLU A 109 -10.00 0.54 -2.21
N ARG A 110 -11.21 0.80 -2.69
CA ARG A 110 -12.30 -0.17 -2.62
C ARG A 110 -12.09 -1.25 -3.68
N MET A 111 -12.51 -2.47 -3.36
CA MET A 111 -12.59 -3.61 -4.28
C MET A 111 -14.07 -3.89 -4.63
N PRO A 112 -14.72 -3.09 -5.48
CA PRO A 112 -16.12 -3.28 -5.83
C PRO A 112 -16.29 -4.54 -6.68
N GLY A 113 -17.26 -5.40 -6.29
CA GLY A 113 -17.48 -6.69 -6.97
C GLY A 113 -16.54 -7.83 -6.55
N GLU A 114 -15.47 -7.55 -5.81
CA GLU A 114 -14.43 -8.51 -5.39
C GLU A 114 -14.45 -8.76 -3.86
N GLN A 115 -15.63 -8.58 -3.23
CA GLN A 115 -15.73 -8.67 -1.76
C GLN A 115 -15.35 -10.04 -1.21
N GLN A 116 -15.70 -11.13 -1.92
CA GLN A 116 -15.32 -12.47 -1.51
C GLN A 116 -13.80 -12.68 -1.58
N GLU A 117 -13.18 -12.20 -2.65
CA GLU A 117 -11.73 -12.26 -2.81
C GLU A 117 -11.04 -11.40 -1.75
N GLY A 118 -11.49 -10.15 -1.56
CA GLY A 118 -11.00 -9.27 -0.51
C GLY A 118 -11.11 -9.87 0.89
N LEU A 119 -12.20 -10.59 1.19
CA LEU A 119 -12.33 -11.31 2.44
C LEU A 119 -11.26 -12.41 2.59
N THR A 120 -10.99 -13.18 1.54
CA THR A 120 -9.96 -14.23 1.58
C THR A 120 -8.57 -13.69 1.87
N TYR A 121 -8.28 -12.44 1.48
CA TYR A 121 -7.01 -11.78 1.76
C TYR A 121 -6.86 -11.32 3.21
N THR A 122 -7.98 -11.21 3.94
CA THR A 122 -7.95 -10.92 5.40
C THR A 122 -7.90 -12.20 6.26
N LEU A 123 -8.01 -13.38 5.65
CA LEU A 123 -7.85 -14.65 6.30
C LEU A 123 -6.35 -15.06 6.32
N PRO A 124 -5.90 -15.88 7.29
CA PRO A 124 -4.49 -16.30 7.40
C PRO A 124 -4.10 -17.34 6.34
N LEU A 125 -4.42 -17.09 5.07
CA LEU A 125 -4.20 -17.99 3.93
C LEU A 125 -3.00 -17.60 3.09
N CYS A 126 -2.22 -16.59 3.48
CA CYS A 126 -1.06 -16.05 2.75
C CYS A 126 -1.35 -15.70 1.27
N ARG A 127 -2.58 -15.27 0.97
CA ARG A 127 -3.00 -14.79 -0.35
C ARG A 127 -2.91 -13.27 -0.43
N GLY A 128 -2.91 -12.71 -1.65
CA GLY A 128 -3.01 -11.26 -1.87
C GLY A 128 -1.71 -10.55 -2.22
N LEU A 129 -0.62 -11.30 -2.49
CA LEU A 129 0.59 -10.80 -3.14
C LEU A 129 0.78 -11.59 -4.44
N ALA A 130 0.22 -11.10 -5.52
CA ALA A 130 0.47 -11.61 -6.87
C ALA A 130 1.63 -10.82 -7.52
#